data_26b825f99b0aed762ce1ff4c324529c7
#
_entry.id   26b825f99b0aed762ce1ff4c324529c7
#
_cell.length_a   1.000
_cell.length_b   1.000
_cell.length_c   1.000
_cell.angle_alpha   90.00
_cell.angle_beta   90.00
_cell.angle_gamma   90.00
#
_symmetry.space_group_name_H-M   'P 1'
#
loop_
_entity.id
_entity.type
_entity.pdbx_description
1 polymer ?
#
loop_
_entity_poly.entity_id
_entity_poly.type
_entity_poly.pdbx_seq_one_letter_code
_entity_poly.pdbx_strand_id
1 'polypeptide(L)'
;DIPAAFNNIHRKHSIIYSCSLLYYFKNELSQPDLVSESFKETIKFAETISRSEFVDTLDSHSEDVQNFSKWLSSTGVDVIVAPTTFGVAPNRDDEELSDMNLFYNYMHVPMAYFPMWVDETDHLPHGLMCISNLKDDYNLISFMKKIEKKYKSNEGYNFKSKG
;
A
#
# COMPACT_ATOMS: atom_id res chain seq x y z
N ASP A 1 1.60 6.64 -17.41
CA ASP A 1 2.66 6.08 -16.54
C ASP A 1 2.99 7.06 -15.42
N ILE A 2 3.32 6.53 -14.25
CA ILE A 2 3.79 7.35 -13.12
C ILE A 2 5.15 7.96 -13.51
N PRO A 3 5.37 9.27 -13.30
CA PRO A 3 6.62 9.93 -13.69
C PRO A 3 7.86 9.36 -13.00
N ALA A 4 8.96 9.33 -13.70
CA ALA A 4 10.25 8.84 -13.18
C ALA A 4 10.74 9.60 -11.93
N ALA A 5 10.24 10.81 -11.69
CA ALA A 5 10.51 11.58 -10.47
C ALA A 5 10.15 10.83 -9.19
N PHE A 6 9.25 9.84 -9.27
CA PHE A 6 8.78 9.02 -8.14
C PHE A 6 9.47 7.66 -8.01
N ASN A 7 10.50 7.37 -8.80
CA ASN A 7 11.17 6.05 -8.77
C ASN A 7 11.83 5.72 -7.42
N ASN A 8 12.13 6.72 -6.59
CA ASN A 8 12.81 6.55 -5.30
C ASN A 8 11.87 6.33 -4.11
N ILE A 9 10.55 6.33 -4.34
CA ILE A 9 9.56 6.35 -3.25
C ILE A 9 9.62 5.08 -2.39
N HIS A 10 9.85 3.92 -2.99
CA HIS A 10 9.99 2.67 -2.23
C HIS A 10 11.13 2.76 -1.21
N ARG A 11 12.30 3.28 -1.61
CA ARG A 11 13.41 3.48 -0.68
C ARG A 11 13.07 4.49 0.42
N LYS A 12 12.50 5.63 0.06
CA LYS A 12 12.08 6.66 1.03
C LYS A 12 11.06 6.12 2.03
N HIS A 13 10.05 5.36 1.55
CA HIS A 13 9.09 4.67 2.40
C HIS A 13 9.80 3.73 3.37
N SER A 14 10.69 2.86 2.88
CA SER A 14 11.43 1.91 3.71
C SER A 14 12.24 2.60 4.80
N ILE A 15 12.88 3.73 4.50
CA ILE A 15 13.64 4.53 5.47
C ILE A 15 12.72 5.05 6.59
N ILE A 16 11.63 5.72 6.22
CA ILE A 16 10.68 6.27 7.22
C ILE A 16 10.06 5.16 8.04
N TYR A 17 9.59 4.10 7.40
CA TYR A 17 8.94 2.96 8.04
C TYR A 17 9.88 2.28 9.04
N SER A 18 11.06 1.86 8.60
CA SER A 18 11.99 1.11 9.42
C SER A 18 12.54 1.93 10.60
N CYS A 19 12.89 3.20 10.37
CA CYS A 19 13.33 4.09 11.45
C CYS A 19 12.20 4.39 12.45
N SER A 20 10.96 4.48 11.99
CA SER A 20 9.80 4.63 12.88
C SER A 20 9.57 3.38 13.71
N LEU A 21 9.69 2.17 13.13
CA LEU A 21 9.61 0.92 13.89
C LEU A 21 10.71 0.83 14.94
N LEU A 22 11.95 1.14 14.60
CA LEU A 22 13.07 1.16 15.55
C LEU A 22 12.79 2.12 16.72
N TYR A 23 12.14 3.24 16.46
CA TYR A 23 11.80 4.20 17.51
C TYR A 23 10.65 3.74 18.41
N TYR A 24 9.54 3.26 17.81
CA TYR A 24 8.31 2.96 18.56
C TYR A 24 8.33 1.59 19.26
N PHE A 25 9.08 0.62 18.75
CA PHE A 25 9.10 -0.77 19.23
C PHE A 25 10.34 -1.10 20.08
N LYS A 26 10.89 -0.12 20.80
CA LYS A 26 12.07 -0.31 21.66
C LYS A 26 11.86 -1.34 22.76
N ASN A 27 10.65 -1.41 23.32
CA ASN A 27 10.33 -2.34 24.40
C ASN A 27 10.28 -3.79 23.87
N GLU A 28 9.67 -3.99 22.69
CA GLU A 28 9.58 -5.28 22.03
C GLU A 28 10.97 -5.79 21.63
N LEU A 29 11.81 -4.88 21.14
CA LEU A 29 13.20 -5.19 20.78
C LEU A 29 14.06 -5.61 21.96
N SER A 30 13.69 -5.25 23.20
CA SER A 30 14.35 -5.74 24.41
C SER A 30 14.08 -7.22 24.70
N GLN A 31 13.11 -7.84 23.97
CA GLN A 31 12.72 -9.24 24.09
C GLN A 31 12.82 -9.92 22.72
N PRO A 32 14.05 -10.14 22.17
CA PRO A 32 14.27 -10.56 20.80
C PRO A 32 13.67 -11.92 20.46
N ASP A 33 13.42 -12.77 21.45
CA ASP A 33 12.80 -14.10 21.25
C ASP A 33 11.28 -14.01 20.94
N LEU A 34 10.66 -12.86 21.20
CA LEU A 34 9.24 -12.64 20.97
C LEU A 34 8.95 -11.88 19.66
N VAL A 35 9.98 -11.49 18.91
CA VAL A 35 9.83 -10.78 17.64
C VAL A 35 10.24 -11.65 16.47
N SER A 36 9.54 -11.50 15.32
CA SER A 36 9.82 -12.28 14.12
C SER A 36 11.18 -11.91 13.49
N GLU A 37 11.77 -12.83 12.73
CA GLU A 37 13.03 -12.57 12.01
C GLU A 37 12.84 -11.45 10.97
N SER A 38 11.72 -11.42 10.26
CA SER A 38 11.40 -10.33 9.30
C SER A 38 11.40 -8.96 9.97
N PHE A 39 10.85 -8.85 11.20
CA PHE A 39 10.92 -7.62 11.96
C PHE A 39 12.36 -7.23 12.34
N LYS A 40 13.16 -8.20 12.79
CA LYS A 40 14.58 -7.99 13.10
C LYS A 40 15.39 -7.51 11.89
N GLU A 41 15.11 -8.04 10.70
CA GLU A 41 15.74 -7.59 9.44
C GLU A 41 15.38 -6.14 9.12
N THR A 42 14.12 -5.77 9.30
CA THR A 42 13.67 -4.37 9.14
C THR A 42 14.39 -3.42 10.10
N ILE A 43 14.60 -3.84 11.34
CA ILE A 43 15.35 -3.06 12.32
C ILE A 43 16.84 -2.96 11.95
N LYS A 44 17.47 -4.07 11.52
CA LYS A 44 18.86 -4.03 11.02
C LYS A 44 19.02 -3.03 9.88
N PHE A 45 18.06 -2.97 8.96
CA PHE A 45 18.08 -1.96 7.91
C PHE A 45 18.00 -0.54 8.49
N ALA A 46 17.11 -0.27 9.46
CA ALA A 46 16.99 1.03 10.11
C ALA A 46 18.31 1.49 10.77
N GLU A 47 19.06 0.55 11.37
CA GLU A 47 20.34 0.83 12.02
C GLU A 47 21.44 1.26 11.01
N THR A 48 21.28 0.95 9.73
CA THR A 48 22.20 1.43 8.67
C THR A 48 21.93 2.86 8.23
N ILE A 49 20.75 3.40 8.56
CA ILE A 49 20.32 4.73 8.12
C ILE A 49 20.88 5.80 9.05
N SER A 50 21.60 6.77 8.49
CA SER A 50 22.09 7.90 9.25
C SER A 50 20.93 8.83 9.67
N ARG A 51 21.15 9.54 10.80
CA ARG A 51 20.18 10.57 11.22
C ARG A 51 19.92 11.62 10.14
N SER A 52 20.94 12.03 9.43
CA SER A 52 20.81 13.00 8.33
C SER A 52 19.93 12.45 7.23
N GLU A 53 20.20 11.23 6.74
CA GLU A 53 19.40 10.57 5.70
C GLU A 53 17.93 10.44 6.10
N PHE A 54 17.65 10.10 7.36
CA PHE A 54 16.27 10.02 7.86
C PHE A 54 15.58 11.39 7.86
N VAL A 55 16.24 12.44 8.37
CA VAL A 55 15.70 13.80 8.39
C VAL A 55 15.47 14.33 6.99
N ASP A 56 16.44 14.19 6.09
CA ASP A 56 16.34 14.63 4.69
C ASP A 56 15.17 13.92 3.98
N THR A 57 14.95 12.63 4.31
CA THR A 57 13.82 11.86 3.76
C THR A 57 12.49 12.38 4.28
N LEU A 58 12.38 12.70 5.58
CA LEU A 58 11.17 13.28 6.16
C LEU A 58 10.88 14.67 5.59
N ASP A 59 11.90 15.50 5.43
CA ASP A 59 11.74 16.86 4.90
C ASP A 59 11.26 16.83 3.44
N SER A 60 11.78 15.90 2.63
CA SER A 60 11.35 15.74 1.24
C SER A 60 9.96 15.11 1.08
N HIS A 61 9.44 14.41 2.08
CA HIS A 61 8.18 13.68 2.00
C HIS A 61 6.99 14.60 1.66
N SER A 62 6.89 15.75 2.33
CA SER A 62 5.79 16.70 2.08
C SER A 62 5.79 17.23 0.63
N GLU A 63 6.97 17.44 0.06
CA GLU A 63 7.12 17.87 -1.33
C GLU A 63 6.73 16.76 -2.31
N ASP A 64 7.17 15.53 -2.06
CA ASP A 64 6.81 14.36 -2.86
C ASP A 64 5.28 14.17 -2.92
N VAL A 65 4.60 14.27 -1.77
CA VAL A 65 3.13 14.17 -1.66
C VAL A 65 2.44 15.26 -2.49
N GLN A 66 2.91 16.51 -2.37
CA GLN A 66 2.32 17.63 -3.11
C GLN A 66 2.58 17.51 -4.63
N ASN A 67 3.75 17.07 -5.02
CA ASN A 67 4.10 16.88 -6.42
C ASN A 67 3.28 15.75 -7.06
N PHE A 68 3.07 14.64 -6.33
CA PHE A 68 2.19 13.57 -6.79
C PHE A 68 0.74 14.05 -6.95
N SER A 69 0.22 14.79 -5.96
CA SER A 69 -1.14 15.34 -6.01
C SER A 69 -1.33 16.29 -7.20
N LYS A 70 -0.37 17.17 -7.46
CA LYS A 70 -0.39 18.07 -8.63
C LYS A 70 -0.33 17.29 -9.94
N TRP A 71 0.55 16.30 -10.02
CA TRP A 71 0.65 15.45 -11.20
C TRP A 71 -0.67 14.73 -11.47
N LEU A 72 -1.25 14.07 -10.47
CA LEU A 72 -2.52 13.36 -10.63
C LEU A 72 -3.63 14.29 -11.09
N SER A 73 -3.74 15.49 -10.49
CA SER A 73 -4.70 16.52 -10.92
C SER A 73 -4.51 16.92 -12.38
N SER A 74 -3.26 16.99 -12.86
CA SER A 74 -2.94 17.38 -14.24
C SER A 74 -3.32 16.34 -15.29
N THR A 75 -3.51 15.08 -14.87
CA THR A 75 -3.90 13.99 -15.78
C THR A 75 -5.39 14.00 -16.14
N GLY A 76 -6.22 14.67 -15.36
CA GLY A 76 -7.69 14.61 -15.48
C GLY A 76 -8.29 13.28 -15.05
N VAL A 77 -7.53 12.43 -14.35
CA VAL A 77 -7.98 11.13 -13.82
C VAL A 77 -8.51 11.32 -12.41
N ASP A 78 -9.76 10.93 -12.16
CA ASP A 78 -10.40 11.01 -10.84
C ASP A 78 -9.99 9.86 -9.92
N VAL A 79 -9.86 8.65 -10.50
CA VAL A 79 -9.53 7.42 -9.74
C VAL A 79 -8.55 6.56 -10.54
N ILE A 80 -7.46 6.17 -9.88
CA ILE A 80 -6.55 5.13 -10.38
C ILE A 80 -7.09 3.79 -9.89
N VAL A 81 -7.11 2.80 -10.78
CA VAL A 81 -7.49 1.42 -10.45
C VAL A 81 -6.29 0.52 -10.69
N ALA A 82 -5.94 -0.28 -9.69
CA ALA A 82 -4.84 -1.22 -9.75
C ALA A 82 -5.22 -2.55 -9.06
N PRO A 83 -4.52 -3.65 -9.32
CA PRO A 83 -4.64 -4.86 -8.51
C PRO A 83 -4.23 -4.56 -7.04
N THR A 84 -4.85 -5.24 -6.08
CA THR A 84 -4.47 -5.08 -4.66
C THR A 84 -3.10 -5.69 -4.36
N THR A 85 -2.78 -6.78 -5.04
CA THR A 85 -1.55 -7.58 -4.88
C THR A 85 -1.13 -8.15 -6.22
N PHE A 86 0.07 -8.71 -6.30
CA PHE A 86 0.56 -9.39 -7.51
C PHE A 86 -0.09 -10.75 -7.80
N GLY A 87 -0.89 -11.27 -6.90
CA GLY A 87 -1.56 -12.56 -7.02
C GLY A 87 -2.51 -12.81 -5.86
N VAL A 88 -2.94 -14.04 -5.69
CA VAL A 88 -3.65 -14.52 -4.51
C VAL A 88 -2.70 -14.56 -3.30
N ALA A 89 -3.25 -14.76 -2.09
CA ALA A 89 -2.43 -14.91 -0.90
C ALA A 89 -1.41 -16.05 -1.09
N PRO A 90 -0.11 -15.82 -0.89
CA PRO A 90 0.91 -16.85 -1.04
C PRO A 90 0.78 -17.91 0.06
N ASN A 91 1.35 -19.09 -0.17
CA ASN A 91 1.53 -20.06 0.91
C ASN A 91 2.50 -19.51 1.96
N ARG A 92 2.45 -20.08 3.15
CA ARG A 92 3.27 -19.59 4.28
C ARG A 92 4.77 -19.55 4.01
N ASP A 93 5.26 -20.49 3.21
CA ASP A 93 6.69 -20.68 2.94
C ASP A 93 7.12 -20.04 1.60
N ASP A 94 6.19 -19.42 0.88
CA ASP A 94 6.49 -18.71 -0.36
C ASP A 94 7.08 -17.32 -0.04
N GLU A 95 7.91 -16.81 -0.94
CA GLU A 95 8.47 -15.47 -0.84
C GLU A 95 7.36 -14.42 -1.05
N GLU A 96 7.26 -13.45 -0.14
CA GLU A 96 6.31 -12.35 -0.29
C GLU A 96 6.72 -11.45 -1.45
N LEU A 97 5.77 -11.22 -2.35
CA LEU A 97 5.94 -10.27 -3.45
C LEU A 97 5.85 -8.82 -2.93
N SER A 98 6.51 -7.92 -3.63
CA SER A 98 6.51 -6.48 -3.28
C SER A 98 5.07 -5.94 -3.14
N ASP A 99 4.82 -5.20 -2.06
CA ASP A 99 3.53 -4.59 -1.81
C ASP A 99 3.31 -3.35 -2.70
N MET A 100 2.32 -3.41 -3.56
CA MET A 100 1.93 -2.29 -4.43
C MET A 100 1.39 -1.09 -3.64
N ASN A 101 0.94 -1.31 -2.40
CA ASN A 101 0.35 -0.26 -1.56
C ASN A 101 1.41 0.70 -1.00
N LEU A 102 2.68 0.28 -0.88
CA LEU A 102 3.76 1.08 -0.29
C LEU A 102 3.88 2.46 -0.93
N PHE A 103 3.79 2.52 -2.26
CA PHE A 103 3.85 3.77 -2.99
C PHE A 103 2.72 4.73 -2.58
N TYR A 104 1.49 4.25 -2.59
CA TYR A 104 0.32 5.09 -2.28
C TYR A 104 0.20 5.41 -0.80
N ASN A 105 0.66 4.52 0.09
CA ASN A 105 0.81 4.80 1.51
C ASN A 105 1.77 5.98 1.75
N TYR A 106 2.92 5.96 1.08
CA TYR A 106 3.87 7.05 1.15
C TYR A 106 3.28 8.37 0.64
N MET A 107 2.45 8.32 -0.40
CA MET A 107 1.81 9.52 -0.98
C MET A 107 0.63 10.04 -0.13
N HIS A 108 0.26 9.39 0.96
CA HIS A 108 -0.86 9.75 1.84
C HIS A 108 -2.20 9.94 1.10
N VAL A 109 -2.39 9.26 -0.02
CA VAL A 109 -3.62 9.32 -0.79
C VAL A 109 -4.66 8.33 -0.26
N PRO A 110 -5.97 8.64 -0.36
CA PRO A 110 -7.00 7.70 0.03
C PRO A 110 -7.04 6.49 -0.89
N MET A 111 -7.15 5.32 -0.29
CA MET A 111 -7.24 4.03 -0.96
C MET A 111 -8.49 3.27 -0.49
N ALA A 112 -9.16 2.60 -1.41
CA ALA A 112 -10.27 1.71 -1.10
C ALA A 112 -10.12 0.41 -1.87
N TYR A 113 -10.50 -0.69 -1.24
CA TYR A 113 -10.34 -2.03 -1.79
C TYR A 113 -11.68 -2.64 -2.09
N PHE A 114 -11.76 -3.33 -3.23
CA PHE A 114 -12.96 -4.02 -3.66
C PHE A 114 -12.60 -5.45 -4.05
N PRO A 115 -13.15 -6.48 -3.37
CA PRO A 115 -12.96 -7.86 -3.79
C PRO A 115 -13.68 -8.06 -5.13
N MET A 116 -12.93 -8.44 -6.18
CA MET A 116 -13.44 -8.43 -7.54
C MET A 116 -13.75 -9.83 -8.07
N TRP A 117 -12.88 -10.77 -7.80
CA TRP A 117 -13.00 -12.15 -8.29
C TRP A 117 -12.34 -13.15 -7.36
N VAL A 118 -12.61 -14.41 -7.62
CA VAL A 118 -11.97 -15.55 -6.98
C VAL A 118 -11.12 -16.25 -8.03
N ASP A 119 -9.87 -16.54 -7.70
CA ASP A 119 -9.00 -17.31 -8.57
C ASP A 119 -9.59 -18.71 -8.82
N GLU A 120 -9.57 -19.17 -10.07
CA GLU A 120 -10.17 -20.43 -10.46
C GLU A 120 -9.38 -21.66 -9.97
N THR A 121 -8.08 -21.49 -9.73
CA THR A 121 -7.17 -22.57 -9.31
C THR A 121 -7.16 -22.71 -7.80
N ASP A 122 -6.90 -21.62 -7.11
CA ASP A 122 -6.69 -21.64 -5.65
C ASP A 122 -7.95 -21.34 -4.86
N HIS A 123 -9.01 -20.88 -5.53
CA HIS A 123 -10.27 -20.44 -4.92
C HIS A 123 -10.11 -19.32 -3.88
N LEU A 124 -9.02 -18.56 -3.98
CA LEU A 124 -8.73 -17.42 -3.11
C LEU A 124 -9.22 -16.10 -3.72
N PRO A 125 -9.65 -15.14 -2.88
CA PRO A 125 -10.13 -13.87 -3.37
C PRO A 125 -9.01 -13.01 -3.93
N HIS A 126 -9.31 -12.27 -5.00
CA HIS A 126 -8.46 -11.26 -5.60
C HIS A 126 -9.25 -9.95 -5.73
N GLY A 127 -8.60 -8.82 -5.51
CA GLY A 127 -9.28 -7.53 -5.46
C GLY A 127 -8.67 -6.45 -6.32
N LEU A 128 -9.44 -5.37 -6.45
CA LEU A 128 -8.98 -4.11 -6.98
C LEU A 128 -8.74 -3.11 -5.86
N MET A 129 -7.70 -2.32 -6.02
CA MET A 129 -7.43 -1.12 -5.25
C MET A 129 -7.83 0.09 -6.09
N CYS A 130 -8.60 0.98 -5.49
CA CYS A 130 -9.01 2.25 -6.08
C CYS A 130 -8.37 3.38 -5.28
N ILE A 131 -7.71 4.28 -5.96
CA ILE A 131 -6.92 5.36 -5.37
C ILE A 131 -7.42 6.68 -5.95
N SER A 132 -7.70 7.65 -5.10
CA SER A 132 -8.01 9.03 -5.53
C SER A 132 -6.93 10.00 -5.07
N ASN A 133 -7.09 11.27 -5.41
CA ASN A 133 -6.12 12.29 -5.04
C ASN A 133 -6.16 12.62 -3.54
N LEU A 134 -5.14 13.28 -3.05
CA LEU A 134 -5.02 13.75 -1.67
C LEU A 134 -6.28 14.52 -1.23
N LYS A 135 -6.87 14.10 -0.10
CA LYS A 135 -8.09 14.66 0.49
C LYS A 135 -9.37 14.46 -0.35
N ASP A 136 -9.35 13.55 -1.31
CA ASP A 136 -10.49 13.29 -2.19
C ASP A 136 -11.29 12.03 -1.77
N ASP A 137 -11.36 11.77 -0.47
CA ASP A 137 -12.00 10.60 0.14
C ASP A 137 -13.47 10.46 -0.26
N TYR A 138 -14.22 11.56 -0.29
CA TYR A 138 -15.65 11.53 -0.62
C TYR A 138 -15.91 11.09 -2.06
N ASN A 139 -15.10 11.53 -3.01
CA ASN A 139 -15.20 11.10 -4.40
C ASN A 139 -14.84 9.63 -4.54
N LEU A 140 -13.80 9.16 -3.85
CA LEU A 140 -13.45 7.75 -3.81
C LEU A 140 -14.59 6.90 -3.25
N ILE A 141 -15.18 7.27 -2.12
CA ILE A 141 -16.33 6.56 -1.52
C ILE A 141 -17.52 6.54 -2.47
N SER A 142 -17.79 7.66 -3.14
CA SER A 142 -18.87 7.76 -4.12
C SER A 142 -18.64 6.87 -5.33
N PHE A 143 -17.41 6.78 -5.81
CA PHE A 143 -17.00 5.88 -6.87
C PHE A 143 -17.16 4.41 -6.45
N MET A 144 -16.70 4.03 -5.26
CA MET A 144 -16.82 2.68 -4.71
C MET A 144 -18.29 2.24 -4.59
N LYS A 145 -19.18 3.11 -4.12
CA LYS A 145 -20.63 2.82 -4.07
C LYS A 145 -21.23 2.53 -5.46
N LYS A 146 -20.75 3.23 -6.50
CA LYS A 146 -21.20 2.98 -7.88
C LYS A 146 -20.72 1.63 -8.39
N ILE A 147 -19.46 1.27 -8.12
CA ILE A 147 -18.89 -0.05 -8.47
C ILE A 147 -19.69 -1.14 -7.76
N GLU A 148 -19.86 -1.05 -6.46
CA GLU A 148 -20.58 -2.03 -5.66
C GLU A 148 -22.00 -2.27 -6.19
N LYS A 149 -22.74 -1.19 -6.45
CA LYS A 149 -24.09 -1.28 -7.01
C LYS A 149 -24.12 -1.99 -8.36
N LYS A 150 -23.20 -1.65 -9.25
CA LYS A 150 -23.09 -2.27 -10.58
C LYS A 150 -22.71 -3.74 -10.47
N TYR A 151 -21.82 -4.09 -9.56
CA TYR A 151 -21.33 -5.45 -9.37
C TYR A 151 -22.39 -6.36 -8.77
N LYS A 152 -23.10 -5.90 -7.74
CA LYS A 152 -24.23 -6.64 -7.13
C LYS A 152 -25.39 -6.89 -8.13
N SER A 153 -25.59 -6.00 -9.12
CA SER A 153 -26.64 -6.18 -10.13
C SER A 153 -26.29 -7.22 -11.20
N ASN A 154 -25.03 -7.64 -11.31
CA ASN A 154 -24.55 -8.53 -12.38
C ASN A 154 -24.42 -10.01 -11.93
N GLU A 155 -25.11 -10.45 -10.89
CA GLU A 155 -25.12 -11.85 -10.38
C GLU A 155 -23.74 -12.53 -10.15
N GLY A 156 -22.63 -11.81 -10.36
CA GLY A 156 -21.25 -12.32 -10.29
C GLY A 156 -20.67 -12.44 -8.86
N TYR A 157 -21.39 -11.97 -7.85
CA TYR A 157 -20.89 -11.95 -6.48
C TYR A 157 -21.43 -13.08 -5.64
N ASN A 158 -21.01 -14.30 -5.93
CA ASN A 158 -21.29 -15.42 -5.06
C ASN A 158 -20.03 -15.80 -4.26
N PHE A 159 -19.67 -15.01 -3.24
CA PHE A 159 -18.94 -15.54 -2.09
C PHE A 159 -19.88 -16.47 -1.32
N LYS A 160 -20.22 -17.60 -1.91
CA LYS A 160 -20.78 -18.71 -1.14
C LYS A 160 -19.60 -19.29 -0.38
N SER A 161 -19.50 -18.95 0.91
CA SER A 161 -18.79 -19.77 1.87
C SER A 161 -19.35 -21.17 1.72
N LYS A 162 -18.58 -22.10 1.14
CA LYS A 162 -18.87 -23.52 1.31
C LYS A 162 -18.61 -23.79 2.79
N GLY A 163 -19.72 -23.87 3.57
CA GLY A 163 -19.71 -24.37 4.94
C GLY A 163 -19.28 -25.84 4.99
#